data_2bf9177749a5f62fefe863a503b057fb
#
_entry.id   2bf9177749a5f62fefe863a503b057fb
#
_cell.length_a   1.000
_cell.length_b   1.000
_cell.length_c   1.000
_cell.angle_alpha   90.00
_cell.angle_beta   90.00
_cell.angle_gamma   90.00
#
_symmetry.space_group_name_H-M   'P 1'
#
loop_
_entity.id
_entity.type
_entity.pdbx_description
1 polymer ?
#
loop_
_entity_poly.entity_id
_entity_poly.type
_entity_poly.pdbx_seq_one_letter_code
_entity_poly.pdbx_strand_id
1 'polypeptide(L)'
;AGWAGSWYWVDASGRMGSGWLSWGGSWYWLDPETGKMATGLETIGKQDYYFAESGSMVEKQWVPIDDTGKYRFATANGKLTANASKTNGELVLLDDSDAPLSGWVKIDGFDFYAKPDSGAMATQWQMIDGNWYWFGSQGAMETGWVSANGAWYLMAQSGEMKTGWQYVDGAWYYLDPSSGAMKTGWLNENGTWYWLSASGAMVTGWQYVDGGYYYFNASGAWDPYADPMTQRAQGYYSATNWLIMIDTVNNEFGVYWGWQGNWKLQYHWSCSTGAWATPTVLRRH
;
A
#
# COMPACT_ATOMS: atom_id res chain seq x y z
N ALA A 1 8.48 -41.11 10.91
CA ALA A 1 7.23 -41.77 10.55
C ALA A 1 6.37 -40.72 9.82
N GLY A 2 6.38 -40.76 8.48
CA GLY A 2 5.51 -39.92 7.68
C GLY A 2 4.11 -40.53 7.70
N TRP A 3 3.10 -39.70 7.94
CA TRP A 3 1.71 -40.08 7.75
C TRP A 3 1.43 -40.11 6.23
N ALA A 4 1.43 -41.28 5.66
CA ALA A 4 0.87 -41.53 4.33
C ALA A 4 -0.63 -41.80 4.49
N GLY A 5 -1.38 -40.78 4.90
CA GLY A 5 -2.83 -40.86 5.12
C GLY A 5 -3.57 -39.92 4.19
N SER A 6 -4.66 -40.43 3.57
CA SER A 6 -5.60 -39.58 2.83
C SER A 6 -6.46 -38.80 3.82
N TRP A 7 -6.75 -37.54 3.51
CA TRP A 7 -7.65 -36.69 4.28
C TRP A 7 -9.08 -36.82 3.75
N TYR A 8 -10.04 -36.84 4.68
CA TYR A 8 -11.47 -36.90 4.39
C TYR A 8 -12.17 -35.85 5.22
N TRP A 9 -13.21 -35.26 4.70
CA TRP A 9 -14.07 -34.35 5.44
C TRP A 9 -15.37 -35.03 5.82
N VAL A 10 -15.79 -34.84 7.08
CA VAL A 10 -17.10 -35.37 7.57
C VAL A 10 -17.90 -34.19 8.16
N ASP A 11 -19.21 -34.20 7.91
CA ASP A 11 -20.11 -33.20 8.50
C ASP A 11 -20.38 -33.49 9.98
N ALA A 12 -21.14 -32.62 10.65
CA ALA A 12 -21.47 -32.77 12.07
C ALA A 12 -22.28 -34.04 12.38
N SER A 13 -22.88 -34.72 11.40
CA SER A 13 -23.58 -35.97 11.54
C SER A 13 -22.67 -37.18 11.29
N GLY A 14 -21.41 -36.98 10.94
CA GLY A 14 -20.45 -38.00 10.60
C GLY A 14 -20.54 -38.50 9.14
N ARG A 15 -21.31 -37.83 8.27
CA ARG A 15 -21.36 -38.17 6.85
C ARG A 15 -20.14 -37.64 6.10
N MET A 16 -19.55 -38.49 5.30
CA MET A 16 -18.43 -38.12 4.43
C MET A 16 -18.89 -37.17 3.32
N GLY A 17 -18.15 -36.03 3.16
CA GLY A 17 -18.35 -35.09 2.09
C GLY A 17 -17.83 -35.62 0.76
N SER A 18 -18.37 -35.06 -0.35
CA SER A 18 -17.91 -35.33 -1.71
C SER A 18 -18.13 -34.11 -2.60
N GLY A 19 -17.33 -33.97 -3.65
CA GLY A 19 -17.40 -32.82 -4.54
C GLY A 19 -16.71 -31.57 -3.98
N TRP A 20 -17.11 -30.39 -4.43
CA TRP A 20 -16.54 -29.11 -3.99
C TRP A 20 -16.94 -28.79 -2.55
N LEU A 21 -15.94 -28.45 -1.74
CA LEU A 21 -16.08 -28.01 -0.36
C LEU A 21 -15.43 -26.64 -0.16
N SER A 22 -16.19 -25.67 0.33
CA SER A 22 -15.63 -24.40 0.82
C SER A 22 -15.49 -24.46 2.34
N TRP A 23 -14.26 -24.32 2.84
CA TRP A 23 -13.98 -24.37 4.27
C TRP A 23 -12.78 -23.47 4.63
N GLY A 24 -12.91 -22.68 5.71
CA GLY A 24 -11.85 -21.81 6.18
C GLY A 24 -11.37 -20.75 5.17
N GLY A 25 -12.23 -20.34 4.23
CA GLY A 25 -11.87 -19.36 3.17
C GLY A 25 -11.14 -19.97 1.97
N SER A 26 -10.99 -21.30 1.91
CA SER A 26 -10.38 -22.02 0.80
C SER A 26 -11.36 -23.02 0.17
N TRP A 27 -11.10 -23.38 -1.07
CA TRP A 27 -11.82 -24.42 -1.76
C TRP A 27 -11.04 -25.73 -1.77
N TYR A 28 -11.74 -26.85 -1.63
CA TYR A 28 -11.23 -28.21 -1.64
C TYR A 28 -12.07 -29.06 -2.59
N TRP A 29 -11.47 -30.10 -3.13
CA TRP A 29 -12.18 -31.11 -3.87
C TRP A 29 -12.10 -32.47 -3.17
N LEU A 30 -13.24 -33.07 -2.93
CA LEU A 30 -13.38 -34.42 -2.36
C LEU A 30 -13.86 -35.33 -3.44
N ASP A 31 -13.05 -36.31 -3.79
CA ASP A 31 -13.37 -37.28 -4.83
C ASP A 31 -14.76 -37.88 -4.61
N PRO A 32 -15.68 -37.85 -5.60
CA PRO A 32 -17.05 -38.25 -5.39
C PRO A 32 -17.26 -39.75 -5.09
N GLU A 33 -16.30 -40.61 -5.50
CA GLU A 33 -16.39 -42.04 -5.30
C GLU A 33 -15.76 -42.47 -3.97
N THR A 34 -14.63 -41.87 -3.63
CA THR A 34 -13.83 -42.31 -2.48
C THR A 34 -13.91 -41.32 -1.29
N GLY A 35 -14.40 -40.08 -1.49
CA GLY A 35 -14.39 -39.01 -0.50
C GLY A 35 -13.00 -38.47 -0.19
N LYS A 36 -11.95 -38.92 -0.86
CA LYS A 36 -10.57 -38.52 -0.62
C LYS A 36 -10.35 -37.07 -1.08
N MET A 37 -9.67 -36.29 -0.25
CA MET A 37 -9.26 -34.93 -0.57
C MET A 37 -8.20 -34.91 -1.67
N ALA A 38 -8.42 -34.11 -2.72
CA ALA A 38 -7.49 -33.91 -3.82
C ALA A 38 -6.24 -33.18 -3.40
N THR A 39 -5.11 -33.53 -4.00
CA THR A 39 -3.83 -32.80 -3.95
C THR A 39 -3.13 -32.91 -5.30
N GLY A 40 -2.37 -31.89 -5.70
CA GLY A 40 -1.73 -31.85 -7.00
C GLY A 40 -2.70 -31.50 -8.13
N LEU A 41 -2.40 -31.98 -9.33
CA LEU A 41 -3.19 -31.72 -10.53
C LEU A 41 -4.42 -32.66 -10.56
N GLU A 42 -5.60 -32.07 -10.72
CA GLU A 42 -6.87 -32.78 -10.83
C GLU A 42 -7.72 -32.26 -11.99
N THR A 43 -8.33 -33.18 -12.76
CA THR A 43 -9.30 -32.83 -13.81
C THR A 43 -10.71 -33.03 -13.28
N ILE A 44 -11.46 -31.97 -13.09
CA ILE A 44 -12.81 -31.96 -12.58
C ILE A 44 -13.77 -31.56 -13.71
N GLY A 45 -14.53 -32.50 -14.20
CA GLY A 45 -15.35 -32.35 -15.40
C GLY A 45 -14.46 -32.23 -16.65
N LYS A 46 -14.37 -31.03 -17.24
CA LYS A 46 -13.52 -30.72 -18.40
C LYS A 46 -12.45 -29.67 -18.10
N GLN A 47 -12.20 -29.42 -16.83
CA GLN A 47 -11.35 -28.34 -16.38
C GLN A 47 -10.30 -28.86 -15.42
N ASP A 48 -9.05 -28.41 -15.58
CA ASP A 48 -7.96 -28.76 -14.71
C ASP A 48 -7.83 -27.74 -13.59
N TYR A 49 -7.51 -28.24 -12.39
CA TYR A 49 -7.26 -27.49 -11.16
C TYR A 49 -5.99 -28.02 -10.49
N TYR A 50 -5.40 -27.23 -9.63
CA TYR A 50 -4.28 -27.66 -8.82
C TYR A 50 -4.58 -27.43 -7.34
N PHE A 51 -4.31 -28.45 -6.52
CA PHE A 51 -4.50 -28.43 -5.07
C PHE A 51 -3.14 -28.54 -4.37
N ALA A 52 -2.90 -27.67 -3.41
CA ALA A 52 -1.70 -27.71 -2.58
C ALA A 52 -1.65 -29.03 -1.77
N GLU A 53 -0.52 -29.34 -1.13
CA GLU A 53 -0.40 -30.51 -0.23
C GLU A 53 -1.41 -30.45 0.95
N SER A 54 -1.83 -29.24 1.35
CA SER A 54 -2.91 -29.01 2.33
C SER A 54 -4.30 -29.36 1.81
N GLY A 55 -4.46 -29.67 0.51
CA GLY A 55 -5.73 -29.87 -0.18
C GLY A 55 -6.43 -28.59 -0.63
N SER A 56 -5.92 -27.40 -0.25
CA SER A 56 -6.52 -26.14 -0.68
C SER A 56 -6.28 -25.91 -2.18
N MET A 57 -7.33 -25.48 -2.90
CA MET A 57 -7.23 -25.09 -4.30
C MET A 57 -6.28 -23.90 -4.44
N VAL A 58 -5.38 -23.96 -5.41
CA VAL A 58 -4.43 -22.88 -5.72
C VAL A 58 -5.09 -21.88 -6.67
N GLU A 59 -4.91 -20.59 -6.39
CA GLU A 59 -5.46 -19.48 -7.16
C GLU A 59 -4.38 -18.44 -7.44
N LYS A 60 -4.47 -17.76 -8.61
CA LYS A 60 -3.61 -16.63 -9.00
C LYS A 60 -2.11 -16.94 -8.93
N GLN A 61 -1.73 -18.17 -9.26
CA GLN A 61 -0.35 -18.63 -9.21
C GLN A 61 0.01 -19.52 -10.39
N TRP A 62 1.29 -19.55 -10.75
CA TRP A 62 1.85 -20.53 -11.64
C TRP A 62 2.12 -21.82 -10.86
N VAL A 63 1.57 -22.94 -11.34
CA VAL A 63 1.73 -24.25 -10.72
C VAL A 63 2.44 -25.22 -11.68
N PRO A 64 3.37 -26.06 -11.17
CA PRO A 64 3.98 -27.11 -11.97
C PRO A 64 2.92 -28.16 -12.33
N ILE A 65 2.91 -28.62 -13.56
CA ILE A 65 1.98 -29.67 -14.00
C ILE A 65 2.65 -31.04 -14.18
N ASP A 66 3.97 -31.02 -14.28
CA ASP A 66 4.79 -32.23 -14.40
C ASP A 66 6.24 -31.96 -13.97
N ASP A 67 7.09 -33.00 -14.00
CA ASP A 67 8.52 -32.92 -13.66
C ASP A 67 9.38 -32.40 -14.84
N THR A 68 8.78 -32.05 -15.98
CA THR A 68 9.51 -31.58 -17.17
C THR A 68 9.75 -30.08 -17.17
N GLY A 69 9.26 -29.37 -16.13
CA GLY A 69 9.38 -27.91 -16.01
C GLY A 69 8.25 -27.14 -16.69
N LYS A 70 7.16 -27.81 -17.04
CA LYS A 70 5.95 -27.15 -17.53
C LYS A 70 5.11 -26.61 -16.39
N TYR A 71 4.55 -25.44 -16.60
CA TYR A 71 3.70 -24.72 -15.66
C TYR A 71 2.40 -24.27 -16.34
N ARG A 72 1.33 -24.16 -15.54
CA ARG A 72 0.09 -23.51 -15.96
C ARG A 72 -0.34 -22.47 -14.93
N PHE A 73 -1.01 -21.43 -15.38
CA PHE A 73 -1.53 -20.40 -14.50
C PHE A 73 -2.88 -20.81 -13.92
N ALA A 74 -2.97 -20.89 -12.60
CA ALA A 74 -4.24 -21.01 -11.87
C ALA A 74 -4.90 -19.64 -11.77
N THR A 75 -6.06 -19.49 -12.37
CA THR A 75 -6.84 -18.23 -12.40
C THR A 75 -7.43 -17.88 -11.03
N ALA A 76 -8.15 -16.78 -10.93
CA ALA A 76 -8.83 -16.38 -9.69
C ALA A 76 -9.89 -17.39 -9.19
N ASN A 77 -10.38 -18.28 -10.05
CA ASN A 77 -11.31 -19.36 -9.72
C ASN A 77 -10.66 -20.74 -9.75
N GLY A 78 -9.34 -20.80 -9.71
CA GLY A 78 -8.52 -22.00 -9.65
C GLY A 78 -8.36 -22.77 -10.97
N LYS A 79 -9.05 -22.39 -12.05
CA LYS A 79 -8.92 -23.07 -13.34
C LYS A 79 -7.52 -22.87 -13.91
N LEU A 80 -6.92 -23.95 -14.40
CA LEU A 80 -5.63 -23.88 -15.09
C LEU A 80 -5.82 -23.41 -16.53
N THR A 81 -5.13 -22.32 -16.86
CA THR A 81 -5.13 -21.73 -18.23
C THR A 81 -3.70 -21.61 -18.72
N ALA A 82 -3.34 -20.67 -19.51
CA ALA A 82 -2.03 -20.30 -20.03
C ALA A 82 -0.84 -21.22 -19.67
N ASN A 83 0.07 -21.37 -20.61
CA ASN A 83 1.23 -22.24 -20.49
C ASN A 83 2.50 -21.45 -20.23
N ALA A 84 3.42 -22.02 -19.46
CA ALA A 84 4.78 -21.56 -19.30
C ALA A 84 5.74 -22.72 -19.13
N SER A 85 7.02 -22.48 -19.41
CA SER A 85 8.09 -23.43 -19.09
C SER A 85 9.15 -22.77 -18.21
N LYS A 86 9.78 -23.53 -17.33
CA LYS A 86 10.89 -23.04 -16.52
C LYS A 86 12.20 -23.25 -17.25
N THR A 87 12.87 -22.16 -17.62
CA THR A 87 14.14 -22.17 -18.33
C THR A 87 15.13 -21.31 -17.57
N ASN A 88 16.29 -21.87 -17.19
CA ASN A 88 17.31 -21.19 -16.39
C ASN A 88 16.79 -20.54 -15.08
N GLY A 89 15.77 -21.13 -14.47
CA GLY A 89 15.18 -20.64 -13.23
C GLY A 89 14.06 -19.60 -13.41
N GLU A 90 13.87 -19.03 -14.60
CA GLU A 90 12.79 -18.12 -14.94
C GLU A 90 11.64 -18.83 -15.64
N LEU A 91 10.41 -18.33 -15.45
CA LEU A 91 9.25 -18.79 -16.23
C LEU A 91 9.21 -18.05 -17.57
N VAL A 92 9.15 -18.80 -18.64
CA VAL A 92 8.97 -18.32 -20.02
C VAL A 92 7.51 -18.56 -20.40
N LEU A 93 6.79 -17.50 -20.73
CA LEU A 93 5.39 -17.57 -21.17
C LEU A 93 5.31 -18.18 -22.58
N LEU A 94 4.39 -19.11 -22.77
CA LEU A 94 4.24 -19.86 -24.02
C LEU A 94 2.85 -19.65 -24.62
N ASP A 95 2.78 -19.69 -25.95
CA ASP A 95 1.51 -19.81 -26.66
C ASP A 95 1.02 -21.28 -26.71
N ASP A 96 -0.11 -21.53 -27.37
CA ASP A 96 -0.71 -22.87 -27.51
C ASP A 96 0.13 -23.85 -28.36
N SER A 97 1.16 -23.37 -29.05
CA SER A 97 2.12 -24.17 -29.82
C SER A 97 3.42 -24.43 -29.10
N ASP A 98 3.51 -24.09 -27.80
CA ASP A 98 4.70 -24.11 -26.95
C ASP A 98 5.81 -23.13 -27.44
N ALA A 99 5.46 -22.09 -28.21
CA ALA A 99 6.42 -21.06 -28.60
C ALA A 99 6.44 -19.89 -27.58
N PRO A 100 7.64 -19.32 -27.29
CA PRO A 100 7.76 -18.19 -26.35
C PRO A 100 6.94 -16.97 -26.81
N LEU A 101 6.17 -16.42 -25.90
CA LEU A 101 5.48 -15.13 -26.08
C LEU A 101 6.45 -13.95 -25.92
N SER A 102 6.05 -12.77 -26.41
CA SER A 102 6.82 -11.53 -26.29
C SER A 102 5.89 -10.34 -26.10
N GLY A 103 6.29 -9.40 -25.24
CA GLY A 103 5.52 -8.20 -24.94
C GLY A 103 4.39 -8.45 -23.95
N TRP A 104 3.37 -7.60 -24.01
CA TRP A 104 2.22 -7.68 -23.11
C TRP A 104 1.34 -8.89 -23.39
N VAL A 105 1.00 -9.63 -22.33
CA VAL A 105 0.18 -10.84 -22.36
C VAL A 105 -0.94 -10.72 -21.32
N LYS A 106 -2.18 -10.89 -21.75
CA LYS A 106 -3.34 -10.89 -20.83
C LYS A 106 -3.80 -12.33 -20.57
N ILE A 107 -3.85 -12.72 -19.31
CA ILE A 107 -4.28 -14.05 -18.86
C ILE A 107 -5.35 -13.86 -17.78
N ASP A 108 -6.59 -14.24 -18.05
CA ASP A 108 -7.74 -14.19 -17.13
C ASP A 108 -7.89 -12.83 -16.40
N GLY A 109 -7.71 -11.74 -17.15
CA GLY A 109 -7.82 -10.37 -16.63
C GLY A 109 -6.56 -9.82 -15.98
N PHE A 110 -5.54 -10.62 -15.76
CA PHE A 110 -4.23 -10.19 -15.30
C PHE A 110 -3.34 -9.82 -16.50
N ASP A 111 -2.56 -8.76 -16.34
CA ASP A 111 -1.57 -8.34 -17.32
C ASP A 111 -0.18 -8.84 -16.89
N PHE A 112 0.49 -9.50 -17.82
CA PHE A 112 1.86 -10.00 -17.70
C PHE A 112 2.73 -9.36 -18.79
N TYR A 113 4.03 -9.42 -18.63
CA TYR A 113 4.96 -8.99 -19.66
C TYR A 113 6.03 -10.06 -19.89
N ALA A 114 6.08 -10.57 -21.11
CA ALA A 114 7.13 -11.46 -21.59
C ALA A 114 8.28 -10.61 -22.16
N LYS A 115 9.47 -10.72 -21.58
CA LYS A 115 10.66 -9.95 -22.03
C LYS A 115 10.97 -10.29 -23.49
N PRO A 116 11.12 -9.31 -24.37
CA PRO A 116 11.27 -9.56 -25.81
C PRO A 116 12.45 -10.46 -26.18
N ASP A 117 13.55 -10.38 -25.44
CA ASP A 117 14.79 -11.10 -25.76
C ASP A 117 14.75 -12.59 -25.36
N SER A 118 13.93 -12.95 -24.37
CA SER A 118 13.97 -14.29 -23.77
C SER A 118 12.60 -14.95 -23.63
N GLY A 119 11.51 -14.21 -23.80
CA GLY A 119 10.17 -14.65 -23.42
C GLY A 119 9.96 -14.82 -21.91
N ALA A 120 11.01 -14.54 -21.10
CA ALA A 120 10.95 -14.67 -19.67
C ALA A 120 9.91 -13.70 -19.08
N MET A 121 9.09 -14.19 -18.17
CA MET A 121 8.08 -13.43 -17.47
C MET A 121 8.72 -12.34 -16.61
N ALA A 122 8.26 -11.10 -16.76
CA ALA A 122 8.68 -9.98 -15.94
C ALA A 122 8.25 -10.17 -14.49
N THR A 123 9.12 -9.83 -13.57
CA THR A 123 8.85 -9.72 -12.12
C THR A 123 9.53 -8.48 -11.59
N GLN A 124 9.04 -7.93 -10.48
CA GLN A 124 9.58 -6.72 -9.87
C GLN A 124 9.53 -5.50 -10.83
N TRP A 125 10.45 -4.56 -10.68
CA TRP A 125 10.51 -3.36 -11.51
C TRP A 125 10.94 -3.66 -12.94
N GLN A 126 10.14 -3.17 -13.91
CA GLN A 126 10.46 -3.22 -15.33
C GLN A 126 10.23 -1.85 -15.97
N MET A 127 11.19 -1.42 -16.78
CA MET A 127 11.05 -0.25 -17.66
C MET A 127 10.55 -0.74 -19.01
N ILE A 128 9.34 -0.31 -19.40
CA ILE A 128 8.71 -0.69 -20.66
C ILE A 128 8.25 0.60 -21.36
N ASP A 129 8.71 0.85 -22.55
CA ASP A 129 8.35 2.01 -23.37
C ASP A 129 8.47 3.36 -22.62
N GLY A 130 9.50 3.49 -21.77
CA GLY A 130 9.79 4.73 -21.03
C GLY A 130 9.02 4.89 -19.71
N ASN A 131 8.19 3.93 -19.32
CA ASN A 131 7.45 3.93 -18.06
C ASN A 131 7.89 2.77 -17.15
N TRP A 132 7.88 3.01 -15.85
CA TRP A 132 8.11 1.97 -14.87
C TRP A 132 6.83 1.24 -14.49
N TYR A 133 6.92 -0.09 -14.43
CA TYR A 133 5.87 -1.00 -14.01
C TYR A 133 6.37 -1.90 -12.89
N TRP A 134 5.48 -2.32 -12.03
CA TRP A 134 5.77 -3.32 -11.01
C TRP A 134 5.00 -4.60 -11.27
N PHE A 135 5.72 -5.72 -11.29
CA PHE A 135 5.15 -7.06 -11.41
C PHE A 135 5.41 -7.83 -10.13
N GLY A 136 4.36 -8.44 -9.58
CA GLY A 136 4.46 -9.27 -8.39
C GLY A 136 5.32 -10.51 -8.60
N SER A 137 5.52 -11.29 -7.55
CA SER A 137 6.36 -12.51 -7.62
C SER A 137 5.81 -13.58 -8.58
N GLN A 138 4.53 -13.53 -8.88
CA GLN A 138 3.87 -14.41 -9.86
C GLN A 138 3.80 -13.77 -11.26
N GLY A 139 4.42 -12.63 -11.46
CA GLY A 139 4.53 -11.93 -12.74
C GLY A 139 3.29 -11.15 -13.15
N ALA A 140 2.23 -11.12 -12.37
CA ALA A 140 1.10 -10.25 -12.64
C ALA A 140 1.47 -8.79 -12.37
N MET A 141 1.10 -7.89 -13.29
CA MET A 141 1.24 -6.44 -13.10
C MET A 141 0.35 -5.98 -11.95
N GLU A 142 0.91 -5.18 -11.05
CA GLU A 142 0.19 -4.61 -9.92
C GLU A 142 -0.20 -3.16 -10.19
N THR A 143 -1.34 -2.74 -9.63
CA THR A 143 -1.89 -1.39 -9.70
C THR A 143 -2.21 -0.87 -8.31
N GLY A 144 -2.39 0.46 -8.16
CA GLY A 144 -2.61 1.06 -6.85
C GLY A 144 -1.32 1.14 -6.02
N TRP A 145 -1.44 1.06 -4.69
CA TRP A 145 -0.30 1.16 -3.80
C TRP A 145 0.53 -0.13 -3.76
N VAL A 146 1.83 0.00 -4.01
CA VAL A 146 2.82 -1.08 -4.00
C VAL A 146 3.93 -0.77 -3.00
N SER A 147 4.27 -1.75 -2.17
CA SER A 147 5.43 -1.66 -1.27
C SER A 147 6.59 -2.46 -1.86
N ALA A 148 7.67 -1.78 -2.18
CA ALA A 148 8.86 -2.39 -2.76
C ALA A 148 10.14 -1.77 -2.19
N ASN A 149 11.16 -2.58 -1.87
CA ASN A 149 12.46 -2.13 -1.38
C ASN A 149 12.38 -1.14 -0.18
N GLY A 150 11.38 -1.33 0.70
CA GLY A 150 11.19 -0.50 1.89
C GLY A 150 10.53 0.87 1.65
N ALA A 151 10.03 1.13 0.44
CA ALA A 151 9.29 2.34 0.09
C ALA A 151 7.91 2.00 -0.50
N TRP A 152 6.99 2.96 -0.44
CA TRP A 152 5.69 2.89 -1.09
C TRP A 152 5.71 3.61 -2.43
N TYR A 153 5.03 3.05 -3.41
CA TYR A 153 4.85 3.57 -4.75
C TYR A 153 3.38 3.52 -5.13
N LEU A 154 2.95 4.39 -6.02
CA LEU A 154 1.60 4.38 -6.56
C LEU A 154 1.65 4.05 -8.05
N MET A 155 0.95 2.99 -8.43
CA MET A 155 0.80 2.57 -9.82
C MET A 155 -0.56 3.01 -10.34
N ALA A 156 -0.62 3.49 -11.58
CA ALA A 156 -1.87 3.78 -12.26
C ALA A 156 -2.71 2.52 -12.48
N GLN A 157 -3.98 2.67 -12.86
CA GLN A 157 -4.81 1.55 -13.31
C GLN A 157 -4.25 0.87 -14.58
N SER A 158 -3.54 1.60 -15.40
CA SER A 158 -2.80 1.12 -16.57
C SER A 158 -1.43 0.52 -16.23
N GLY A 159 -1.03 0.55 -14.96
CA GLY A 159 0.18 -0.06 -14.41
C GLY A 159 1.39 0.88 -14.30
N GLU A 160 1.39 2.07 -14.93
CA GLU A 160 2.55 2.96 -14.89
C GLU A 160 2.74 3.57 -13.50
N MET A 161 3.98 3.67 -13.06
CA MET A 161 4.37 4.34 -11.82
C MET A 161 4.01 5.84 -11.87
N LYS A 162 3.32 6.32 -10.84
CA LYS A 162 2.99 7.74 -10.66
C LYS A 162 4.12 8.49 -9.96
N THR A 163 4.22 9.79 -10.27
CA THR A 163 5.13 10.73 -9.62
C THR A 163 4.43 12.05 -9.30
N GLY A 164 5.04 12.90 -8.48
CA GLY A 164 4.48 14.19 -8.07
C GLY A 164 3.27 14.04 -7.16
N TRP A 165 2.45 15.08 -7.09
CA TRP A 165 1.24 15.10 -6.28
C TRP A 165 0.16 14.18 -6.82
N GLN A 166 -0.38 13.32 -5.96
CA GLN A 166 -1.49 12.39 -6.27
C GLN A 166 -2.58 12.48 -5.20
N TYR A 167 -3.82 12.56 -5.64
CA TYR A 167 -4.98 12.53 -4.76
C TYR A 167 -5.62 11.14 -4.77
N VAL A 168 -5.60 10.46 -3.63
CA VAL A 168 -6.07 9.07 -3.49
C VAL A 168 -6.89 8.96 -2.20
N ASP A 169 -8.08 8.40 -2.30
CA ASP A 169 -8.98 8.11 -1.16
C ASP A 169 -9.17 9.28 -0.19
N GLY A 170 -9.29 10.51 -0.72
CA GLY A 170 -9.56 11.70 0.08
C GLY A 170 -8.32 12.40 0.64
N ALA A 171 -7.10 11.94 0.34
CA ALA A 171 -5.86 12.54 0.79
C ALA A 171 -4.88 12.81 -0.36
N TRP A 172 -4.04 13.84 -0.20
CA TRP A 172 -2.94 14.12 -1.10
C TRP A 172 -1.67 13.43 -0.63
N TYR A 173 -0.94 12.86 -1.58
CA TYR A 173 0.37 12.23 -1.40
C TYR A 173 1.37 12.80 -2.39
N TYR A 174 2.64 12.79 -2.03
CA TYR A 174 3.71 13.20 -2.94
C TYR A 174 4.67 12.05 -3.23
N LEU A 175 4.77 11.71 -4.51
CA LEU A 175 5.69 10.70 -5.03
C LEU A 175 6.91 11.43 -5.61
N ASP A 176 8.09 11.06 -5.18
CA ASP A 176 9.34 11.66 -5.63
C ASP A 176 9.46 11.61 -7.16
N PRO A 177 9.66 12.75 -7.86
CA PRO A 177 9.68 12.77 -9.32
C PRO A 177 10.76 11.91 -9.97
N SER A 178 11.86 11.64 -9.27
CA SER A 178 12.99 10.88 -9.80
C SER A 178 12.89 9.39 -9.51
N SER A 179 12.40 9.03 -8.32
CA SER A 179 12.35 7.63 -7.86
C SER A 179 10.95 7.03 -7.81
N GLY A 180 9.90 7.86 -7.83
CA GLY A 180 8.52 7.44 -7.61
C GLY A 180 8.18 7.12 -6.15
N ALA A 181 9.16 7.11 -5.24
CA ALA A 181 8.92 6.75 -3.84
C ALA A 181 8.07 7.79 -3.11
N MET A 182 7.09 7.32 -2.33
CA MET A 182 6.24 8.17 -1.50
C MET A 182 7.07 8.91 -0.46
N LYS A 183 6.88 10.22 -0.35
CA LYS A 183 7.52 11.08 0.65
C LYS A 183 6.74 11.09 1.96
N THR A 184 7.47 11.29 3.05
CA THR A 184 6.95 11.57 4.39
C THR A 184 7.75 12.69 5.02
N GLY A 185 7.21 13.37 6.03
CA GLY A 185 7.89 14.47 6.70
C GLY A 185 7.82 15.79 5.92
N TRP A 186 8.80 16.65 6.11
CA TRP A 186 8.87 17.93 5.44
C TRP A 186 9.16 17.80 3.94
N LEU A 187 8.33 18.44 3.15
CA LEU A 187 8.47 18.58 1.70
C LEU A 187 8.57 20.05 1.32
N ASN A 188 9.63 20.42 0.62
CA ASN A 188 9.71 21.71 -0.06
C ASN A 188 9.45 21.50 -1.56
N GLU A 189 8.37 22.08 -2.05
CA GLU A 189 8.03 22.02 -3.47
C GLU A 189 7.94 23.45 -4.02
N ASN A 190 8.89 23.81 -4.86
CA ASN A 190 9.00 25.15 -5.47
C ASN A 190 8.95 26.31 -4.46
N GLY A 191 9.60 26.15 -3.30
CA GLY A 191 9.65 27.14 -2.23
C GLY A 191 8.46 27.11 -1.27
N THR A 192 7.46 26.29 -1.51
CA THR A 192 6.33 26.07 -0.61
C THR A 192 6.60 24.83 0.26
N TRP A 193 6.42 24.95 1.56
CA TRP A 193 6.60 23.86 2.50
C TRP A 193 5.29 23.16 2.81
N TYR A 194 5.34 21.84 2.87
CA TYR A 194 4.24 20.93 3.23
C TYR A 194 4.73 19.97 4.30
N TRP A 195 3.80 19.39 5.04
CA TRP A 195 4.08 18.25 5.91
C TRP A 195 3.27 17.04 5.46
N LEU A 196 3.99 15.93 5.27
CA LEU A 196 3.42 14.64 4.93
C LEU A 196 3.52 13.75 6.18
N SER A 197 2.41 13.21 6.63
CA SER A 197 2.34 12.36 7.81
C SER A 197 3.19 11.08 7.65
N ALA A 198 3.32 10.29 8.68
CA ALA A 198 3.98 8.98 8.60
C ALA A 198 3.31 8.02 7.60
N SER A 199 2.01 8.20 7.32
CA SER A 199 1.30 7.47 6.26
C SER A 199 1.50 8.05 4.86
N GLY A 200 2.24 9.15 4.71
CA GLY A 200 2.44 9.90 3.47
C GLY A 200 1.35 10.92 3.16
N ALA A 201 0.23 10.93 3.88
CA ALA A 201 -0.85 11.86 3.64
C ALA A 201 -0.47 13.29 4.00
N MET A 202 -0.71 14.25 3.10
CA MET A 202 -0.54 15.68 3.34
C MET A 202 -1.50 16.16 4.44
N VAL A 203 -0.98 16.93 5.38
CA VAL A 203 -1.78 17.45 6.48
C VAL A 203 -2.26 18.89 6.21
N THR A 204 -3.34 19.28 6.89
CA THR A 204 -3.88 20.64 6.92
C THR A 204 -4.19 21.03 8.38
N GLY A 205 -4.42 22.32 8.62
CA GLY A 205 -4.70 22.84 9.95
C GLY A 205 -3.46 22.84 10.85
N TRP A 206 -3.68 22.94 12.16
CA TRP A 206 -2.61 22.93 13.16
C TRP A 206 -2.03 21.53 13.34
N GLN A 207 -0.70 21.45 13.28
CA GLN A 207 0.06 20.22 13.49
C GLN A 207 1.20 20.46 14.48
N TYR A 208 1.44 19.50 15.36
CA TYR A 208 2.63 19.50 16.21
C TYR A 208 3.71 18.64 15.56
N VAL A 209 4.80 19.27 15.11
CA VAL A 209 5.85 18.65 14.31
C VAL A 209 7.21 19.08 14.84
N ASP A 210 8.14 18.14 15.04
CA ASP A 210 9.52 18.39 15.42
C ASP A 210 9.66 19.38 16.60
N GLY A 211 8.76 19.29 17.59
CA GLY A 211 8.81 20.12 18.79
C GLY A 211 8.15 21.50 18.66
N GLY A 212 7.45 21.80 17.56
CA GLY A 212 6.74 23.05 17.34
C GLY A 212 5.35 22.88 16.74
N TYR A 213 4.51 23.92 16.89
CA TYR A 213 3.23 24.00 16.21
C TYR A 213 3.36 24.71 14.87
N TYR A 214 2.79 24.10 13.83
CA TYR A 214 2.77 24.62 12.47
C TYR A 214 1.34 24.62 11.94
N TYR A 215 0.96 25.67 11.26
CA TYR A 215 -0.33 25.74 10.59
C TYR A 215 -0.15 25.51 9.09
N PHE A 216 -0.91 24.56 8.57
CA PHE A 216 -0.99 24.26 7.14
C PHE A 216 -2.36 24.68 6.62
N ASN A 217 -2.40 25.55 5.64
CA ASN A 217 -3.66 26.05 5.07
C ASN A 217 -4.45 24.94 4.36
N ALA A 218 -5.60 25.27 3.79
CA ALA A 218 -6.47 24.30 3.11
C ALA A 218 -5.81 23.61 1.89
N SER A 219 -4.77 24.22 1.30
CA SER A 219 -3.98 23.60 0.24
C SER A 219 -2.79 22.78 0.77
N GLY A 220 -2.63 22.65 2.11
CA GLY A 220 -1.53 21.96 2.76
C GLY A 220 -0.24 22.79 2.87
N ALA A 221 -0.20 24.00 2.34
CA ALA A 221 0.97 24.86 2.44
C ALA A 221 1.16 25.38 3.86
N TRP A 222 2.39 25.28 4.38
CA TRP A 222 2.73 25.90 5.65
C TRP A 222 2.58 27.41 5.57
N ASP A 223 1.81 27.95 6.47
CA ASP A 223 1.64 29.40 6.65
C ASP A 223 2.18 29.82 8.01
N PRO A 224 3.37 30.42 8.07
CA PRO A 224 3.96 30.83 9.33
C PRO A 224 3.21 32.01 9.99
N TYR A 225 2.28 32.65 9.27
CA TYR A 225 1.56 33.84 9.71
C TYR A 225 0.04 33.63 9.83
N ALA A 226 -0.46 32.41 9.68
CA ALA A 226 -1.90 32.12 9.71
C ALA A 226 -2.55 32.42 11.06
N ASP A 227 -1.79 32.31 12.16
CA ASP A 227 -2.26 32.69 13.49
C ASP A 227 -2.08 34.21 13.74
N PRO A 228 -3.17 34.94 13.94
CA PRO A 228 -3.10 36.39 14.27
C PRO A 228 -2.28 36.65 15.52
N MET A 229 -2.21 35.76 16.47
CA MET A 229 -1.38 35.88 17.66
C MET A 229 0.11 35.75 17.30
N THR A 230 0.47 34.80 16.45
CA THR A 230 1.83 34.62 15.93
C THR A 230 2.28 35.85 15.11
N GLN A 231 1.41 36.43 14.28
CA GLN A 231 1.71 37.68 13.58
C GLN A 231 2.00 38.83 14.55
N ARG A 232 1.15 38.98 15.57
CA ARG A 232 1.35 40.01 16.61
C ARG A 232 2.63 39.75 17.41
N ALA A 233 2.96 38.48 17.69
CA ALA A 233 4.17 38.13 18.42
C ALA A 233 5.43 38.68 17.76
N GLN A 234 5.49 38.76 16.43
CA GLN A 234 6.67 39.26 15.71
C GLN A 234 7.04 40.71 16.07
N GLY A 235 6.05 41.52 16.47
CA GLY A 235 6.27 42.90 16.86
C GLY A 235 6.81 43.07 18.29
N TYR A 236 6.75 42.05 19.14
CA TYR A 236 7.13 42.17 20.54
C TYR A 236 8.59 41.80 20.78
N TYR A 237 9.21 42.53 21.76
CA TYR A 237 10.53 42.21 22.28
C TYR A 237 10.40 41.47 23.62
N SER A 238 11.29 40.52 23.85
CA SER A 238 11.48 39.88 25.15
C SER A 238 12.97 39.90 25.48
N ALA A 239 13.30 40.20 26.75
CA ALA A 239 14.67 40.11 27.25
C ALA A 239 15.20 38.67 27.34
N THR A 240 14.33 37.69 27.15
CA THR A 240 14.64 36.26 27.08
C THR A 240 14.26 35.72 25.70
N ASN A 241 14.67 34.52 25.40
CA ASN A 241 14.25 33.82 24.16
C ASN A 241 12.83 33.24 24.26
N TRP A 242 12.01 33.69 25.19
CA TRP A 242 10.64 33.28 25.42
C TRP A 242 9.69 34.44 25.42
N LEU A 243 8.57 34.31 24.75
CA LEU A 243 7.46 35.23 24.73
C LEU A 243 6.16 34.47 25.06
N ILE A 244 5.38 34.97 26.00
CA ILE A 244 4.07 34.48 26.32
C ILE A 244 3.03 35.49 25.85
N MET A 245 2.06 35.05 25.08
CA MET A 245 0.94 35.89 24.65
C MET A 245 -0.38 35.26 25.09
N ILE A 246 -1.31 36.11 25.51
CA ILE A 246 -2.67 35.72 25.88
C ILE A 246 -3.64 36.54 25.04
N ASP A 247 -4.49 35.85 24.28
CA ASP A 247 -5.61 36.46 23.57
C ASP A 247 -6.90 36.23 24.37
N THR A 248 -7.31 37.29 25.07
CA THR A 248 -8.53 37.22 25.91
C THR A 248 -9.83 37.32 25.13
N VAL A 249 -9.76 37.68 23.87
CA VAL A 249 -10.94 37.75 22.98
C VAL A 249 -11.28 36.35 22.45
N ASN A 250 -10.26 35.61 22.02
CA ASN A 250 -10.42 34.28 21.48
C ASN A 250 -10.20 33.16 22.54
N ASN A 251 -9.84 33.56 23.78
CA ASN A 251 -9.52 32.62 24.86
C ASN A 251 -8.36 31.69 24.50
N GLU A 252 -7.31 32.24 23.92
CA GLU A 252 -6.13 31.50 23.48
C GLU A 252 -4.88 31.95 24.24
N PHE A 253 -3.96 30.99 24.37
CA PHE A 253 -2.67 31.21 25.05
C PHE A 253 -1.56 30.61 24.20
N GLY A 254 -0.56 31.40 23.84
CA GLY A 254 0.59 30.98 23.05
C GLY A 254 1.91 31.21 23.78
N VAL A 255 2.80 30.22 23.75
CA VAL A 255 4.20 30.36 24.21
C VAL A 255 5.10 30.27 22.99
N TYR A 256 5.96 31.23 22.82
CA TYR A 256 6.86 31.38 21.69
C TYR A 256 8.31 31.29 22.14
N TRP A 257 9.16 30.71 21.34
CA TRP A 257 10.60 30.72 21.47
C TRP A 257 11.24 31.42 20.26
N GLY A 258 12.24 32.28 20.52
CA GLY A 258 12.92 32.98 19.45
C GLY A 258 13.34 34.40 19.88
N TRP A 259 13.13 35.37 19.00
CA TRP A 259 13.43 36.80 19.21
C TRP A 259 12.50 37.65 18.34
N GLN A 260 12.47 38.95 18.57
CA GLN A 260 11.65 39.91 17.82
C GLN A 260 11.82 39.71 16.30
N GLY A 261 10.71 39.56 15.60
CA GLY A 261 10.68 39.31 14.17
C GLY A 261 10.92 37.84 13.77
N ASN A 262 11.18 36.95 14.75
CA ASN A 262 11.38 35.51 14.49
C ASN A 262 10.88 34.63 15.65
N TRP A 263 9.71 34.95 16.18
CA TRP A 263 9.04 34.17 17.20
C TRP A 263 8.40 32.92 16.58
N LYS A 264 8.71 31.72 17.13
CA LYS A 264 8.13 30.45 16.75
C LYS A 264 7.23 29.93 17.84
N LEU A 265 5.99 29.64 17.50
CA LEU A 265 5.02 29.07 18.43
C LEU A 265 5.51 27.70 18.89
N GLN A 266 5.60 27.51 20.23
CA GLN A 266 6.01 26.24 20.85
C GLN A 266 4.82 25.52 21.45
N TYR A 267 3.90 26.29 22.05
CA TYR A 267 2.72 25.74 22.71
C TYR A 267 1.53 26.64 22.44
N HIS A 268 0.39 26.06 22.21
CA HIS A 268 -0.88 26.74 22.01
C HIS A 268 -2.01 26.00 22.72
N TRP A 269 -2.81 26.74 23.51
CA TRP A 269 -3.96 26.19 24.22
C TRP A 269 -5.13 27.15 24.18
N SER A 270 -6.35 26.57 24.23
CA SER A 270 -7.53 27.34 24.64
C SER A 270 -7.42 27.62 26.12
N CYS A 271 -7.63 28.86 26.54
CA CYS A 271 -7.69 29.22 27.92
C CYS A 271 -9.12 29.67 28.30
N SER A 272 -9.55 29.36 29.53
CA SER A 272 -10.76 29.94 30.10
C SER A 272 -10.37 31.30 30.72
N THR A 273 -10.80 32.40 30.11
CA THR A 273 -10.83 33.69 30.83
C THR A 273 -12.00 33.65 31.77
N GLY A 274 -11.75 33.65 33.07
CA GLY A 274 -12.81 33.55 34.10
C GLY A 274 -13.99 34.49 33.82
N ALA A 275 -15.21 34.01 34.12
CA ALA A 275 -16.39 34.85 34.12
C ALA A 275 -16.18 36.05 35.08
N TRP A 276 -16.87 37.15 34.86
CA TRP A 276 -16.74 38.43 35.57
C TRP A 276 -16.68 38.39 37.11
N ALA A 277 -16.98 37.24 37.71
CA ALA A 277 -16.99 37.00 39.17
C ALA A 277 -15.88 36.04 39.66
N THR A 278 -15.05 35.45 38.79
CA THR A 278 -13.99 34.52 39.21
C THR A 278 -12.66 34.89 38.55
N PRO A 279 -11.68 35.40 39.34
CA PRO A 279 -10.35 35.69 38.81
C PRO A 279 -9.68 34.43 38.28
N THR A 280 -9.07 34.52 37.14
CA THR A 280 -8.26 33.41 36.57
C THR A 280 -7.04 33.16 37.46
N VAL A 281 -6.99 32.06 38.14
CA VAL A 281 -5.82 31.66 38.94
C VAL A 281 -4.83 30.96 37.99
N LEU A 282 -3.74 31.64 37.66
CA LEU A 282 -2.59 31.02 37.01
C LEU A 282 -1.92 30.06 37.99
N ARG A 283 -2.14 28.77 37.90
CA ARG A 283 -1.36 27.78 38.61
C ARG A 283 -0.04 27.56 37.87
N ARG A 284 1.07 27.83 38.55
CA ARG A 284 2.39 27.35 38.16
C ARG A 284 2.43 25.85 38.44
N HIS A 285 2.80 25.08 37.47
CA HIS A 285 3.36 23.74 37.62
C HIS A 285 4.82 23.77 37.23
#